data_6e2aa3216a2929245a01973dbb9a609e
#
_entry.id   6e2aa3216a2929245a01973dbb9a609e
#
_cell.length_a   1.000
_cell.length_b   1.000
_cell.length_c   1.000
_cell.angle_alpha   90.00
_cell.angle_beta   90.00
_cell.angle_gamma   90.00
#
_symmetry.space_group_name_H-M   'P 1'
#
loop_
_entity.id
_entity.type
_entity.pdbx_description
1 polymer ?
#
loop_
_entity_poly.entity_id
_entity_poly.type
_entity_poly.pdbx_seq_one_letter_code
_entity_poly.pdbx_strand_id
1 'polypeptide(L)'
;GSARATRRTGQTPAIIYGEGSTPQTIMVETKIIARLYQTGRFLSSLYDINIDGKKTRVIPKDIQLHPVKDSPMHVDFLLLSKDSKVTVEVSVIFSNENISPGIKKGGVLNIVRHSVECECPSDQIPDSLSVDLSNAEMGDSIHISAIKLPDGVTPVITDRDFTIATIAAPAGLTENQDDEKGDESADSEDEVSSSEEDS
;
A
#
# COMPACT_ATOMS: atom_id res chain seq x y z
N GLY A 1 -17.58 -28.76 -8.46
CA GLY A 1 -18.05 -27.58 -9.17
C GLY A 1 -17.12 -27.27 -10.34
N SER A 2 -17.62 -26.60 -11.36
CA SER A 2 -16.90 -26.23 -12.60
C SER A 2 -15.59 -25.46 -12.34
N ALA A 3 -15.60 -24.48 -11.46
CA ALA A 3 -14.42 -23.67 -11.11
C ALA A 3 -13.26 -24.53 -10.53
N ARG A 4 -13.57 -25.58 -9.78
CA ARG A 4 -12.53 -26.49 -9.26
C ARG A 4 -11.98 -27.39 -10.37
N ALA A 5 -12.80 -27.78 -11.35
CA ALA A 5 -12.34 -28.52 -12.52
C ALA A 5 -11.42 -27.65 -13.38
N THR A 6 -11.79 -26.40 -13.67
CA THR A 6 -10.99 -25.42 -14.42
C THR A 6 -9.61 -25.22 -13.78
N ARG A 7 -9.53 -25.06 -12.46
CA ARG A 7 -8.24 -24.92 -11.77
C ARG A 7 -7.34 -26.15 -11.86
N ARG A 8 -7.91 -27.35 -11.94
CA ARG A 8 -7.14 -28.60 -12.15
C ARG A 8 -6.51 -28.69 -13.53
N THR A 9 -7.08 -28.03 -14.54
CA THR A 9 -6.51 -27.94 -15.90
C THR A 9 -5.48 -26.81 -16.07
N GLY A 10 -5.11 -26.13 -14.98
CA GLY A 10 -4.12 -25.04 -15.00
C GLY A 10 -4.70 -23.70 -15.47
N GLN A 11 -6.02 -23.55 -15.42
CA GLN A 11 -6.71 -22.32 -15.77
C GLN A 11 -7.36 -21.70 -14.53
N THR A 12 -7.35 -20.37 -14.45
CA THR A 12 -8.01 -19.58 -13.41
C THR A 12 -9.34 -19.08 -13.94
N PRO A 13 -10.47 -19.39 -13.27
CA PRO A 13 -11.76 -18.79 -13.62
C PRO A 13 -11.71 -17.29 -13.33
N ALA A 14 -12.29 -16.50 -14.20
CA ALA A 14 -12.40 -15.06 -14.07
C ALA A 14 -13.75 -14.56 -14.56
N ILE A 15 -14.11 -13.35 -14.14
CA ILE A 15 -15.35 -12.68 -14.57
C ILE A 15 -14.98 -11.31 -15.14
N ILE A 16 -15.65 -10.94 -16.22
CA ILE A 16 -15.61 -9.58 -16.78
C ILE A 16 -16.97 -8.95 -16.59
N TYR A 17 -17.01 -7.78 -16.00
CA TYR A 17 -18.23 -7.00 -15.77
C TYR A 17 -17.97 -5.50 -15.95
N GLY A 18 -19.00 -4.70 -16.09
CA GLY A 18 -18.94 -3.24 -16.23
C GLY A 18 -19.78 -2.72 -17.39
N GLU A 19 -19.92 -1.39 -17.48
CA GLU A 19 -20.59 -0.64 -18.56
C GLU A 19 -21.99 -1.15 -19.00
N GLY A 20 -22.80 -1.64 -18.04
CA GLY A 20 -24.13 -2.15 -18.37
C GLY A 20 -24.14 -3.44 -19.21
N SER A 21 -22.97 -4.04 -19.46
CA SER A 21 -22.87 -5.34 -20.11
C SER A 21 -23.21 -6.47 -19.14
N THR A 22 -23.76 -7.56 -19.66
CA THR A 22 -23.99 -8.77 -18.85
C THR A 22 -22.64 -9.35 -18.43
N PRO A 23 -22.47 -9.72 -17.13
CA PRO A 23 -21.24 -10.34 -16.65
C PRO A 23 -20.89 -11.59 -17.46
N GLN A 24 -19.66 -11.66 -17.96
CA GLN A 24 -19.17 -12.76 -18.75
C GLN A 24 -18.12 -13.56 -17.99
N THR A 25 -18.32 -14.86 -17.84
CA THR A 25 -17.34 -15.76 -17.23
C THR A 25 -16.33 -16.22 -18.27
N ILE A 26 -15.06 -16.12 -17.93
CA ILE A 26 -13.93 -16.52 -18.80
C ILE A 26 -12.99 -17.44 -18.03
N MET A 27 -12.06 -18.04 -18.76
CA MET A 27 -10.95 -18.83 -18.19
C MET A 27 -9.64 -18.28 -18.73
N VAL A 28 -8.69 -18.03 -17.84
CA VAL A 28 -7.37 -17.48 -18.19
C VAL A 28 -6.28 -18.43 -17.68
N GLU A 29 -5.20 -18.54 -18.40
CA GLU A 29 -4.07 -19.39 -17.99
C GLU A 29 -3.47 -18.91 -16.66
N THR A 30 -3.45 -19.80 -15.65
CA THR A 30 -2.98 -19.48 -14.29
C THR A 30 -1.53 -18.99 -14.27
N LYS A 31 -0.66 -19.54 -15.12
CA LYS A 31 0.75 -19.13 -15.21
C LYS A 31 0.92 -17.68 -15.65
N ILE A 32 0.08 -17.21 -16.57
CA ILE A 32 0.10 -15.83 -17.07
C ILE A 32 -0.30 -14.89 -15.93
N ILE A 33 -1.44 -15.16 -15.27
CA ILE A 33 -1.91 -14.35 -14.14
C ILE A 33 -0.88 -14.31 -13.01
N ALA A 34 -0.33 -15.47 -12.62
CA ALA A 34 0.68 -15.53 -11.55
C ALA A 34 1.93 -14.70 -11.87
N ARG A 35 2.42 -14.75 -13.11
CA ARG A 35 3.57 -13.94 -13.55
C ARG A 35 3.24 -12.45 -13.50
N LEU A 36 2.09 -12.05 -14.01
CA LEU A 36 1.66 -10.65 -14.01
C LEU A 36 1.46 -10.13 -12.56
N TYR A 37 0.88 -10.95 -11.69
CA TYR A 37 0.69 -10.59 -10.29
C TYR A 37 2.03 -10.38 -9.55
N GLN A 38 3.03 -11.21 -9.83
CA GLN A 38 4.38 -11.08 -9.24
C GLN A 38 5.09 -9.79 -9.64
N THR A 39 4.67 -9.08 -10.70
CA THR A 39 5.23 -7.76 -11.04
C THR A 39 4.84 -6.66 -10.06
N GLY A 40 3.87 -6.89 -9.16
CA GLY A 40 3.33 -5.92 -8.22
C GLY A 40 2.46 -4.82 -8.85
N ARG A 41 2.28 -4.84 -10.17
CA ARG A 41 1.51 -3.82 -10.92
C ARG A 41 0.23 -4.37 -11.54
N PHE A 42 -0.14 -5.59 -11.17
CA PHE A 42 -1.27 -6.28 -11.81
C PHE A 42 -2.57 -5.50 -11.68
N LEU A 43 -2.85 -4.95 -10.50
CA LEU A 43 -4.10 -4.23 -10.22
C LEU A 43 -4.15 -2.80 -10.78
N SER A 44 -3.00 -2.23 -11.16
CA SER A 44 -2.91 -0.89 -11.77
C SER A 44 -2.72 -0.89 -13.28
N SER A 45 -2.52 -2.05 -13.90
CA SER A 45 -2.24 -2.15 -15.33
C SER A 45 -3.47 -2.51 -16.16
N LEU A 46 -3.54 -1.94 -17.38
CA LEU A 46 -4.58 -2.25 -18.35
C LEU A 46 -4.21 -3.51 -19.16
N TYR A 47 -5.19 -4.36 -19.40
CA TYR A 47 -5.02 -5.57 -20.20
C TYR A 47 -6.04 -5.65 -21.33
N ASP A 48 -5.58 -6.13 -22.48
CA ASP A 48 -6.45 -6.48 -23.59
C ASP A 48 -6.67 -8.01 -23.58
N ILE A 49 -7.88 -8.44 -23.23
CA ILE A 49 -8.27 -9.84 -23.23
C ILE A 49 -8.92 -10.16 -24.57
N ASN A 50 -8.43 -11.19 -25.25
CA ASN A 50 -9.02 -11.68 -26.50
C ASN A 50 -10.07 -12.75 -26.18
N ILE A 51 -11.33 -12.45 -26.43
CA ILE A 51 -12.47 -13.35 -26.25
C ILE A 51 -13.09 -13.58 -27.62
N ASP A 52 -13.03 -14.81 -28.10
CA ASP A 52 -13.62 -15.21 -29.40
C ASP A 52 -13.20 -14.30 -30.57
N GLY A 53 -11.92 -13.81 -30.56
CA GLY A 53 -11.39 -12.94 -31.60
C GLY A 53 -11.64 -11.43 -31.37
N LYS A 54 -12.41 -11.06 -30.37
CA LYS A 54 -12.67 -9.66 -29.98
C LYS A 54 -11.72 -9.25 -28.84
N LYS A 55 -10.93 -8.20 -29.07
CA LYS A 55 -10.11 -7.59 -28.02
C LYS A 55 -10.97 -6.71 -27.13
N THR A 56 -10.95 -6.98 -25.85
CA THR A 56 -11.69 -6.26 -24.83
C THR A 56 -10.72 -5.69 -23.82
N ARG A 57 -10.73 -4.37 -23.61
CA ARG A 57 -9.86 -3.67 -22.65
C ARG A 57 -10.46 -3.75 -21.26
N VAL A 58 -9.68 -4.24 -20.33
CA VAL A 58 -10.12 -4.48 -18.96
C VAL A 58 -9.02 -4.07 -17.97
N ILE A 59 -9.43 -3.82 -16.73
CA ILE A 59 -8.54 -3.68 -15.59
C ILE A 59 -8.89 -4.74 -14.55
N PRO A 60 -7.91 -5.41 -13.93
CA PRO A 60 -8.18 -6.28 -12.79
C PRO A 60 -8.63 -5.44 -11.60
N LYS A 61 -9.76 -5.80 -11.01
CA LYS A 61 -10.28 -5.12 -9.81
C LYS A 61 -9.94 -5.87 -8.54
N ASP A 62 -9.98 -7.20 -8.60
CA ASP A 62 -9.66 -8.06 -7.47
C ASP A 62 -9.02 -9.36 -7.93
N ILE A 63 -8.19 -9.94 -7.10
CA ILE A 63 -7.56 -11.25 -7.30
C ILE A 63 -7.63 -12.07 -6.02
N GLN A 64 -8.23 -13.24 -6.09
CA GLN A 64 -8.25 -14.19 -4.98
C GLN A 64 -7.08 -15.17 -5.11
N LEU A 65 -6.25 -15.22 -4.08
CA LEU A 65 -5.11 -16.12 -4.00
C LEU A 65 -5.38 -17.30 -3.07
N HIS A 66 -4.71 -18.41 -3.35
CA HIS A 66 -4.75 -19.56 -2.46
C HIS A 66 -3.91 -19.27 -1.20
N PRO A 67 -4.45 -19.42 0.03
CA PRO A 67 -3.79 -18.96 1.27
C PRO A 67 -2.46 -19.60 1.61
N VAL A 68 -2.12 -20.74 0.96
CA VAL A 68 -0.88 -21.48 1.21
C VAL A 68 0.05 -21.49 0.00
N LYS A 69 -0.50 -21.47 -1.21
CA LYS A 69 0.27 -21.63 -2.46
C LYS A 69 0.46 -20.32 -3.22
N ASP A 70 -0.21 -19.25 -2.80
CA ASP A 70 -0.28 -17.94 -3.47
C ASP A 70 -0.64 -18.03 -4.96
N SER A 71 -1.26 -19.15 -5.35
CA SER A 71 -1.71 -19.34 -6.73
C SER A 71 -3.07 -18.67 -6.96
N PRO A 72 -3.25 -17.98 -8.11
CA PRO A 72 -4.52 -17.34 -8.45
C PRO A 72 -5.68 -18.34 -8.48
N MET A 73 -6.75 -18.03 -7.76
CA MET A 73 -7.99 -18.83 -7.71
C MET A 73 -9.15 -18.20 -8.46
N HIS A 74 -9.24 -16.89 -8.46
CA HIS A 74 -10.24 -16.11 -9.17
C HIS A 74 -9.69 -14.73 -9.51
N VAL A 75 -10.14 -14.15 -10.61
CA VAL A 75 -9.81 -12.76 -10.98
C VAL A 75 -11.07 -12.06 -11.45
N ASP A 76 -11.25 -10.86 -10.95
CA ASP A 76 -12.35 -9.97 -11.31
C ASP A 76 -11.79 -8.88 -12.25
N PHE A 77 -12.37 -8.80 -13.44
CA PHE A 77 -12.01 -7.79 -14.42
C PHE A 77 -13.13 -6.80 -14.62
N LEU A 78 -12.81 -5.52 -14.59
CA LEU A 78 -13.72 -4.43 -14.91
C LEU A 78 -13.51 -4.00 -16.36
N LEU A 79 -14.58 -4.00 -17.15
CA LEU A 79 -14.60 -3.47 -18.51
C LEU A 79 -14.46 -1.95 -18.48
N LEU A 80 -13.57 -1.40 -19.30
CA LEU A 80 -13.29 0.02 -19.34
C LEU A 80 -13.84 0.67 -20.60
N SER A 81 -14.56 1.77 -20.40
CA SER A 81 -14.83 2.80 -21.42
C SER A 81 -13.67 3.80 -21.49
N LYS A 82 -13.55 4.44 -22.63
CA LYS A 82 -12.48 5.41 -22.87
C LYS A 82 -12.58 6.66 -21.98
N ASP A 83 -13.79 7.02 -21.53
CA ASP A 83 -14.07 8.25 -20.78
C ASP A 83 -14.45 7.98 -19.33
N SER A 84 -14.29 6.74 -18.84
CA SER A 84 -14.66 6.40 -17.47
C SER A 84 -13.55 6.72 -16.46
N LYS A 85 -13.93 7.19 -15.28
CA LYS A 85 -13.05 7.26 -14.12
C LYS A 85 -13.08 5.91 -13.41
N VAL A 86 -11.92 5.45 -13.04
CA VAL A 86 -11.76 4.13 -12.41
C VAL A 86 -10.99 4.27 -11.11
N THR A 87 -11.47 3.61 -10.07
CA THR A 87 -10.73 3.46 -8.84
C THR A 87 -9.78 2.28 -8.98
N VAL A 88 -8.50 2.56 -8.91
CA VAL A 88 -7.42 1.57 -9.02
C VAL A 88 -6.52 1.61 -7.80
N GLU A 89 -5.99 0.45 -7.45
CA GLU A 89 -5.01 0.32 -6.39
C GLU A 89 -3.60 0.42 -7.00
N VAL A 90 -2.92 1.55 -6.73
CA VAL A 90 -1.60 1.86 -7.28
C VAL A 90 -0.52 1.55 -6.25
N SER A 91 0.49 0.77 -6.64
CA SER A 91 1.62 0.45 -5.78
C SER A 91 2.50 1.66 -5.52
N VAL A 92 3.03 1.75 -4.28
CA VAL A 92 3.98 2.79 -3.87
C VAL A 92 5.40 2.24 -3.95
N ILE A 93 6.29 2.97 -4.62
CA ILE A 93 7.71 2.64 -4.72
C ILE A 93 8.52 3.73 -4.02
N PHE A 94 9.36 3.32 -3.07
CA PHE A 94 10.25 4.22 -2.36
C PHE A 94 11.57 4.34 -3.12
N SER A 95 12.03 5.57 -3.31
CA SER A 95 13.30 5.88 -3.99
C SER A 95 14.24 6.60 -3.04
N ASN A 96 15.56 6.47 -3.32
CA ASN A 96 16.60 7.15 -2.56
C ASN A 96 16.71 6.75 -1.08
N GLU A 97 16.31 5.54 -0.72
CA GLU A 97 16.41 5.00 0.65
C GLU A 97 17.83 5.13 1.21
N ASN A 98 18.85 4.76 0.40
CA ASN A 98 20.26 4.79 0.80
C ASN A 98 20.82 6.22 1.01
N ILE A 99 20.11 7.25 0.50
CA ILE A 99 20.56 8.65 0.59
C ILE A 99 19.93 9.33 1.80
N SER A 100 18.78 8.86 2.25
CA SER A 100 18.03 9.39 3.38
C SER A 100 18.91 9.58 4.63
N PRO A 101 18.93 10.79 5.22
CA PRO A 101 19.67 11.04 6.45
C PRO A 101 19.12 10.25 7.64
N GLY A 102 17.81 9.99 7.68
CA GLY A 102 17.18 9.18 8.70
C GLY A 102 17.66 7.74 8.69
N ILE A 103 17.73 7.12 7.51
CA ILE A 103 18.21 5.73 7.36
C ILE A 103 19.72 5.63 7.61
N LYS A 104 20.51 6.63 7.16
CA LYS A 104 21.95 6.70 7.43
C LYS A 104 22.29 6.80 8.92
N LYS A 105 21.43 7.43 9.71
CA LYS A 105 21.57 7.51 11.18
C LYS A 105 21.12 6.23 11.89
N GLY A 106 20.72 5.19 11.15
CA GLY A 106 20.28 3.90 11.69
C GLY A 106 18.75 3.76 11.81
N GLY A 107 17.97 4.69 11.28
CA GLY A 107 16.51 4.58 11.20
C GLY A 107 16.05 3.43 10.32
N VAL A 108 14.92 2.85 10.64
CA VAL A 108 14.28 1.78 9.88
C VAL A 108 13.04 2.33 9.17
N LEU A 109 12.95 2.09 7.86
CA LEU A 109 11.77 2.43 7.08
C LEU A 109 10.65 1.45 7.43
N ASN A 110 9.58 1.95 8.04
CA ASN A 110 8.37 1.21 8.32
C ASN A 110 7.30 1.61 7.30
N ILE A 111 6.95 0.70 6.39
CA ILE A 111 5.94 0.92 5.37
C ILE A 111 4.58 0.58 5.94
N VAL A 112 3.73 1.59 6.09
CA VAL A 112 2.36 1.44 6.60
C VAL A 112 1.41 1.02 5.48
N ARG A 113 1.64 1.54 4.25
CA ARG A 113 0.84 1.22 3.07
C ARG A 113 1.73 0.95 1.87
N HIS A 114 1.56 -0.23 1.28
CA HIS A 114 2.26 -0.63 0.05
C HIS A 114 1.55 -0.15 -1.22
N SER A 115 0.27 0.19 -1.11
CA SER A 115 -0.59 0.65 -2.20
C SER A 115 -1.55 1.73 -1.73
N VAL A 116 -2.01 2.54 -2.67
CA VAL A 116 -2.98 3.62 -2.45
C VAL A 116 -4.07 3.51 -3.50
N GLU A 117 -5.33 3.57 -3.05
CA GLU A 117 -6.48 3.65 -3.93
C GLU A 117 -6.60 5.05 -4.50
N CYS A 118 -6.54 5.14 -5.84
CA CYS A 118 -6.65 6.39 -6.58
C CYS A 118 -7.78 6.32 -7.61
N GLU A 119 -8.50 7.41 -7.77
CA GLU A 119 -9.43 7.61 -8.88
C GLU A 119 -8.66 8.23 -10.05
N CYS A 120 -8.60 7.50 -11.16
CA CYS A 120 -7.85 7.89 -12.36
C CYS A 120 -8.75 7.85 -13.60
N PRO A 121 -8.52 8.71 -14.61
CA PRO A 121 -9.10 8.50 -15.93
C PRO A 121 -8.52 7.23 -16.56
N SER A 122 -9.32 6.47 -17.30
CA SER A 122 -8.94 5.19 -17.90
C SER A 122 -7.69 5.22 -18.79
N ASP A 123 -7.37 6.39 -19.37
CA ASP A 123 -6.22 6.56 -20.27
C ASP A 123 -4.93 6.95 -19.53
N GLN A 124 -4.99 7.33 -18.25
CA GLN A 124 -3.84 7.86 -17.48
C GLN A 124 -3.70 7.18 -16.12
N ILE A 125 -3.69 5.86 -16.13
CA ILE A 125 -3.47 5.08 -14.90
C ILE A 125 -1.96 4.99 -14.66
N PRO A 126 -1.44 5.48 -13.52
CA PRO A 126 -0.02 5.36 -13.20
C PRO A 126 0.33 3.92 -12.80
N ASP A 127 1.45 3.42 -13.29
CA ASP A 127 1.96 2.09 -12.92
C ASP A 127 2.38 2.02 -11.45
N SER A 128 2.90 3.13 -10.90
CA SER A 128 3.36 3.25 -9.52
C SER A 128 3.45 4.71 -9.08
N LEU A 129 3.33 4.93 -7.78
CA LEU A 129 3.58 6.22 -7.14
C LEU A 129 4.99 6.21 -6.54
N SER A 130 5.84 7.15 -6.95
CA SER A 130 7.20 7.25 -6.41
C SER A 130 7.25 8.22 -5.23
N VAL A 131 7.81 7.76 -4.12
CA VAL A 131 8.08 8.52 -2.90
C VAL A 131 9.59 8.75 -2.78
N ASP A 132 10.00 9.99 -2.73
CA ASP A 132 11.41 10.35 -2.57
C ASP A 132 11.76 10.51 -1.09
N LEU A 133 12.71 9.69 -0.60
CA LEU A 133 13.17 9.68 0.78
C LEU A 133 14.45 10.51 1.01
N SER A 134 14.93 11.25 0.01
CA SER A 134 16.22 11.96 0.06
C SER A 134 16.39 12.90 1.25
N ASN A 135 15.29 13.53 1.72
CA ASN A 135 15.30 14.50 2.80
C ASN A 135 14.62 14.00 4.08
N ALA A 136 14.23 12.72 4.11
CA ALA A 136 13.49 12.18 5.24
C ALA A 136 14.42 11.89 6.42
N GLU A 137 14.09 12.42 7.60
CA GLU A 137 14.84 12.27 8.84
C GLU A 137 14.25 11.15 9.74
N MET A 138 14.99 10.81 10.79
CA MET A 138 14.53 9.85 11.79
C MET A 138 13.36 10.45 12.59
N GLY A 139 12.25 9.72 12.67
CA GLY A 139 11.00 10.16 13.29
C GLY A 139 10.00 10.77 12.30
N ASP A 140 10.39 11.00 11.05
CA ASP A 140 9.48 11.56 10.07
C ASP A 140 8.39 10.57 9.63
N SER A 141 7.20 11.12 9.43
CA SER A 141 6.06 10.43 8.82
C SER A 141 5.79 10.99 7.43
N ILE A 142 5.76 10.12 6.44
CA ILE A 142 5.51 10.49 5.05
C ILE A 142 4.03 10.29 4.76
N HIS A 143 3.35 11.39 4.47
CA HIS A 143 1.93 11.44 4.17
C HIS A 143 1.67 11.48 2.66
N ILE A 144 0.42 11.23 2.27
CA ILE A 144 0.01 11.27 0.85
C ILE A 144 0.24 12.65 0.21
N SER A 145 0.12 13.73 0.98
CA SER A 145 0.37 15.11 0.53
C SER A 145 1.81 15.36 0.07
N ALA A 146 2.78 14.58 0.58
CA ALA A 146 4.18 14.68 0.19
C ALA A 146 4.49 13.99 -1.16
N ILE A 147 3.53 13.24 -1.71
CA ILE A 147 3.72 12.48 -2.95
C ILE A 147 3.27 13.30 -4.15
N LYS A 148 4.10 13.32 -5.18
CA LYS A 148 3.73 13.92 -6.47
C LYS A 148 2.79 12.98 -7.21
N LEU A 149 1.51 13.32 -7.21
CA LEU A 149 0.50 12.62 -8.02
C LEU A 149 0.55 13.12 -9.46
N PRO A 150 0.41 12.25 -10.46
CA PRO A 150 0.24 12.65 -11.86
C PRO A 150 -1.05 13.45 -12.05
N ASP A 151 -1.11 14.22 -13.15
CA ASP A 151 -2.29 15.01 -13.48
C ASP A 151 -3.53 14.13 -13.68
N GLY A 152 -4.63 14.50 -13.03
CA GLY A 152 -5.90 13.76 -13.10
C GLY A 152 -6.05 12.58 -12.15
N VAL A 153 -5.03 12.27 -11.36
CA VAL A 153 -5.07 11.21 -10.33
C VAL A 153 -5.40 11.82 -8.98
N THR A 154 -6.48 11.36 -8.38
CA THR A 154 -6.92 11.80 -7.05
C THR A 154 -7.02 10.61 -6.10
N PRO A 155 -6.50 10.70 -4.86
CA PRO A 155 -6.68 9.63 -3.89
C PRO A 155 -8.16 9.55 -3.50
N VAL A 156 -8.68 8.34 -3.30
CA VAL A 156 -10.09 8.12 -2.88
C VAL A 156 -10.31 8.68 -1.47
N ILE A 157 -9.32 8.57 -0.61
CA ILE A 157 -9.38 9.10 0.76
C ILE A 157 -8.84 10.52 0.73
N THR A 158 -9.74 11.52 0.72
CA THR A 158 -9.40 12.95 0.74
C THR A 158 -9.68 13.60 2.10
N ASP A 159 -10.45 12.94 2.97
CA ASP A 159 -10.91 13.48 4.27
C ASP A 159 -9.77 13.66 5.28
N ARG A 160 -8.66 12.97 5.09
CA ARG A 160 -7.51 12.98 5.97
C ARG A 160 -6.22 12.73 5.22
N ASP A 161 -5.15 13.36 5.68
CA ASP A 161 -3.79 13.11 5.21
C ASP A 161 -3.23 11.86 5.89
N PHE A 162 -3.33 10.72 5.22
CA PHE A 162 -2.92 9.43 5.80
C PHE A 162 -1.43 9.17 5.58
N THR A 163 -0.83 8.50 6.56
CA THR A 163 0.58 8.12 6.52
C THR A 163 0.80 6.91 5.60
N ILE A 164 1.82 6.99 4.77
CA ILE A 164 2.26 5.93 3.85
C ILE A 164 3.45 5.17 4.42
N ALA A 165 4.43 5.89 4.94
CA ALA A 165 5.60 5.30 5.58
C ALA A 165 6.09 6.18 6.73
N THR A 166 6.83 5.58 7.66
CA THR A 166 7.51 6.27 8.77
C THR A 166 8.96 5.79 8.88
N ILE A 167 9.86 6.68 9.27
CA ILE A 167 11.23 6.30 9.60
C ILE A 167 11.33 6.22 11.12
N ALA A 168 11.29 5.00 11.66
CA ALA A 168 11.36 4.75 13.10
C ALA A 168 12.82 4.65 13.57
N ALA A 169 13.09 5.16 14.78
CA ALA A 169 14.34 4.89 15.47
C ALA A 169 14.38 3.43 15.92
N PRO A 170 15.51 2.72 15.79
CA PRO A 170 15.64 1.39 16.37
C PRO A 170 15.55 1.45 17.91
N ALA A 171 14.87 0.47 18.52
CA ALA A 171 14.56 0.45 19.95
C ALA A 171 15.77 0.59 20.91
N GLY A 172 17.00 0.41 20.43
CA GLY A 172 18.22 0.58 21.22
C GLY A 172 18.78 1.99 21.28
N LEU A 173 18.25 2.96 20.53
CA LEU A 173 18.72 4.36 20.54
C LEU A 173 17.87 5.27 21.42
N THR A 174 16.67 4.85 21.82
CA THR A 174 15.78 5.63 22.68
C THR A 174 16.11 5.50 24.16
N GLU A 175 16.83 4.43 24.57
CA GLU A 175 17.20 4.24 25.98
C GLU A 175 18.38 5.12 26.45
N ASN A 176 19.14 5.75 25.53
CA ASN A 176 20.30 6.58 25.91
C ASN A 176 20.03 8.09 25.90
N GLN A 177 18.79 8.55 25.67
CA GLN A 177 18.47 9.99 25.70
C GLN A 177 17.63 10.41 26.92
N ASP A 178 17.10 9.47 27.69
CA ASP A 178 16.33 9.76 28.91
C ASP A 178 17.18 9.73 30.18
N ASP A 179 18.45 9.24 30.13
CA ASP A 179 19.33 9.16 31.31
C ASP A 179 20.22 10.40 31.52
N GLU A 180 20.21 11.40 30.64
CA GLU A 180 21.04 12.62 30.81
C GLU A 180 20.28 13.87 31.33
N LYS A 181 19.02 13.74 31.76
CA LYS A 181 18.25 14.87 32.32
C LYS A 181 17.73 14.64 33.73
N GLY A 182 18.45 13.91 34.52
CA GLY A 182 18.00 13.58 35.89
C GLY A 182 19.06 13.71 36.98
N ASP A 183 19.96 14.72 36.91
CA ASP A 183 20.80 15.00 38.09
C ASP A 183 21.30 16.45 38.09
N GLU A 184 20.42 17.37 38.46
CA GLU A 184 20.79 18.67 39.03
C GLU A 184 19.54 19.31 39.66
N SER A 185 19.36 19.09 40.94
CA SER A 185 18.84 20.02 41.95
C SER A 185 18.04 19.34 43.04
N ALA A 186 18.69 18.98 44.10
CA ALA A 186 18.08 18.98 45.41
C ALA A 186 19.16 19.03 46.49
N ASP A 187 19.56 20.19 46.90
CA ASP A 187 20.06 20.46 48.23
C ASP A 187 19.38 21.74 48.74
N SER A 188 18.60 21.61 49.76
CA SER A 188 18.40 22.54 50.86
C SER A 188 17.25 22.06 51.76
N GLU A 189 17.63 21.50 52.93
CA GLU A 189 17.26 21.90 54.30
C GLU A 189 15.82 22.42 54.47
N ASP A 190 15.00 21.87 55.42
CA ASP A 190 15.05 22.15 56.84
C ASP A 190 13.88 21.49 57.57
N GLU A 191 14.24 20.90 58.68
CA GLU A 191 13.72 20.82 60.03
C GLU A 191 12.21 20.95 60.38
N VAL A 192 11.85 19.99 61.22
CA VAL A 192 11.12 20.12 62.50
C VAL A 192 9.59 20.23 62.48
N SER A 193 8.92 19.28 63.00
CA SER A 193 8.33 19.22 64.37
C SER A 193 7.15 18.26 64.47
N SER A 194 7.35 17.30 65.31
CA SER A 194 6.54 16.73 66.39
C SER A 194 5.05 17.13 66.50
N SER A 195 4.29 16.15 66.82
CA SER A 195 3.29 15.96 67.93
C SER A 195 2.04 15.28 67.39
N GLU A 196 1.82 14.07 67.87
CA GLU A 196 0.92 13.70 68.96
C GLU A 196 -0.56 13.80 68.61
N GLU A 197 -1.13 12.69 68.86
CA GLU A 197 -2.30 12.25 69.61
C GLU A 197 -3.59 12.02 68.78
N ASP A 198 -4.01 10.78 68.87
CA ASP A 198 -5.08 10.19 69.66
C ASP A 198 -6.53 10.38 69.18
N SER A 199 -7.11 9.29 68.90
CA SER A 199 -8.41 8.75 69.22
C SER A 199 -8.90 7.80 68.09
#